data_c5a4b995b4cecebe35ed816ad22b6f5c
#
_entry.id   c5a4b995b4cecebe35ed816ad22b6f5c
#
_cell.length_a   1.000
_cell.length_b   1.000
_cell.length_c   1.000
_cell.angle_alpha   90.00
_cell.angle_beta   90.00
_cell.angle_gamma   90.00
#
_symmetry.space_group_name_H-M   'P 1'
#
loop_
_entity.id
_entity.type
_entity.pdbx_description
1 polymer ?
#
loop_
_entity_poly.entity_id
_entity_poly.type
_entity_poly.pdbx_seq_one_letter_code
_entity_poly.pdbx_strand_id
1 'polypeptide(L)'
;SAVDFERFKAICERERCPFAVVGEATEEAHLTVTDSHFANTPVDMPLEVLLGKPPRMHRSAAREAELGDDFDASTLAIDEAVTRVLHHPAVASKSFLITIGDRTITGLVARDQMVGPWQVPVADCAVTATSFDVYTGEAMAMGERTPLALLDAAASGRMAIGETLTNLAASRIEKLSDIKLSANWMAAAGHPGEDARLYDTVKAVGMQLCPELGITIPVGKDSMSMKTQWRDEGTDKSVTSPLSLVVTGFAPVSDIRKTLTPQLRMDKGETDLILIDLGRGQNRMGASILTQVYGKLGTQAPDVDDAEDLKAFFAVIQGLNADGHILSYHDRSDGGLLVTALEMAFAGHCGLNLFLDALADDSAELAAVLFNEELGAVIQVHQDATPEVLAQFS
;
A
#
# COMPACT_ATOMS: atom_id res chain seq x y z
N SER A 1 6.65 10.54 -37.78
CA SER A 1 6.18 10.20 -39.13
C SER A 1 7.26 10.48 -40.18
N ALA A 2 7.18 9.91 -41.37
CA ALA A 2 8.15 10.17 -42.45
C ALA A 2 8.23 11.70 -42.79
N VAL A 3 7.14 12.42 -42.62
CA VAL A 3 7.07 13.88 -42.84
C VAL A 3 7.95 14.66 -41.88
N ASP A 4 8.12 14.19 -40.65
CA ASP A 4 8.86 14.83 -39.58
C ASP A 4 10.34 14.33 -39.50
N PHE A 5 10.72 13.41 -40.37
CA PHE A 5 12.02 12.72 -40.26
C PHE A 5 13.19 13.68 -40.30
N GLU A 6 13.20 14.64 -41.24
CA GLU A 6 14.28 15.62 -41.34
C GLU A 6 14.40 16.51 -40.10
N ARG A 7 13.28 16.86 -39.49
CA ARG A 7 13.28 17.60 -38.22
C ARG A 7 13.83 16.75 -37.07
N PHE A 8 13.42 15.48 -36.98
CA PHE A 8 13.95 14.53 -36.00
C PHE A 8 15.44 14.35 -36.17
N LYS A 9 15.90 14.11 -37.40
CA LYS A 9 17.33 14.00 -37.74
C LYS A 9 18.15 15.23 -37.31
N ALA A 10 17.66 16.43 -37.63
CA ALA A 10 18.34 17.68 -37.25
C ALA A 10 18.45 17.82 -35.72
N ILE A 11 17.43 17.38 -34.95
CA ILE A 11 17.50 17.40 -33.49
C ILE A 11 18.56 16.40 -33.00
N CYS A 12 18.55 15.17 -33.49
CA CYS A 12 19.50 14.12 -33.10
C CYS A 12 20.96 14.56 -33.43
N GLU A 13 21.18 15.12 -34.59
CA GLU A 13 22.52 15.63 -34.99
C GLU A 13 22.99 16.78 -34.08
N ARG A 14 22.09 17.71 -33.75
CA ARG A 14 22.37 18.83 -32.83
C ARG A 14 22.77 18.32 -31.43
N GLU A 15 22.01 17.35 -30.92
CA GLU A 15 22.22 16.76 -29.58
C GLU A 15 23.29 15.65 -29.58
N ARG A 16 23.93 15.38 -30.74
CA ARG A 16 24.91 14.27 -30.89
C ARG A 16 24.36 12.92 -30.45
N CYS A 17 23.07 12.70 -30.69
CA CYS A 17 22.38 11.47 -30.38
C CYS A 17 22.42 10.52 -31.59
N PRO A 18 23.08 9.36 -31.51
CA PRO A 18 23.06 8.37 -32.58
C PRO A 18 21.62 7.88 -32.82
N PHE A 19 21.26 7.74 -34.09
CA PHE A 19 19.99 7.19 -34.50
C PHE A 19 20.10 6.39 -35.80
N ALA A 20 19.14 5.50 -36.06
CA ALA A 20 19.02 4.79 -37.32
C ALA A 20 17.55 4.57 -37.67
N VAL A 21 17.23 4.58 -38.95
CA VAL A 21 15.95 4.07 -39.44
C VAL A 21 16.05 2.54 -39.48
N VAL A 22 15.26 1.87 -38.63
CA VAL A 22 15.32 0.40 -38.48
C VAL A 22 14.19 -0.33 -39.18
N GLY A 23 13.23 0.40 -39.72
CA GLY A 23 12.11 -0.19 -40.43
C GLY A 23 11.04 0.80 -40.83
N GLU A 24 10.01 0.31 -41.46
CA GLU A 24 8.84 1.02 -41.92
C GLU A 24 7.57 0.30 -41.45
N ALA A 25 6.58 1.06 -41.00
CA ALA A 25 5.27 0.51 -40.66
C ALA A 25 4.45 0.30 -41.95
N THR A 26 3.94 -0.89 -42.15
CA THR A 26 3.11 -1.27 -43.29
C THR A 26 1.68 -1.54 -42.86
N GLU A 27 0.75 -1.61 -43.81
CA GLU A 27 -0.64 -2.03 -43.58
C GLU A 27 -0.79 -3.54 -43.45
N GLU A 28 0.22 -4.28 -43.84
CA GLU A 28 0.20 -5.76 -43.76
C GLU A 28 0.35 -6.21 -42.30
N ALA A 29 -0.52 -7.12 -41.88
CA ALA A 29 -0.46 -7.75 -40.57
C ALA A 29 0.66 -8.82 -40.49
N HIS A 30 1.88 -8.42 -40.84
CA HIS A 30 3.05 -9.26 -40.93
C HIS A 30 4.30 -8.58 -40.40
N LEU A 31 5.16 -9.31 -39.69
CA LEU A 31 6.46 -8.80 -39.22
C LEU A 31 7.56 -9.50 -40.02
N THR A 32 8.34 -8.73 -40.75
CA THR A 32 9.53 -9.20 -41.45
C THR A 32 10.76 -8.45 -40.92
N VAL A 33 11.77 -9.18 -40.49
CA VAL A 33 13.08 -8.64 -40.11
C VAL A 33 14.10 -9.24 -41.07
N THR A 34 14.84 -8.41 -41.79
CA THR A 34 15.92 -8.80 -42.66
C THR A 34 17.28 -8.44 -42.08
N ASP A 35 18.24 -9.32 -42.20
CA ASP A 35 19.61 -9.10 -41.79
C ASP A 35 20.53 -9.08 -43.03
N SER A 36 21.07 -7.92 -43.36
CA SER A 36 21.96 -7.76 -44.52
C SER A 36 23.36 -8.32 -44.26
N HIS A 37 23.80 -8.44 -43.01
CA HIS A 37 25.12 -8.97 -42.67
C HIS A 37 25.18 -10.49 -42.88
N PHE A 38 24.14 -11.18 -42.38
CA PHE A 38 24.03 -12.64 -42.56
C PHE A 38 23.23 -13.05 -43.80
N ALA A 39 22.73 -12.09 -44.57
CA ALA A 39 21.89 -12.30 -45.76
C ALA A 39 20.73 -13.24 -45.52
N ASN A 40 20.03 -13.09 -44.41
CA ASN A 40 18.88 -13.91 -44.03
C ASN A 40 17.69 -13.09 -43.56
N THR A 41 16.57 -13.76 -43.27
CA THR A 41 15.36 -13.16 -42.72
C THR A 41 15.05 -13.88 -41.40
N PRO A 42 15.64 -13.39 -40.27
CA PRO A 42 15.51 -14.08 -38.98
C PRO A 42 14.08 -14.06 -38.43
N VAL A 43 13.22 -13.13 -38.85
CA VAL A 43 11.80 -13.11 -38.52
C VAL A 43 10.98 -12.89 -39.78
N ASP A 44 10.04 -13.80 -40.03
CA ASP A 44 9.10 -13.73 -41.15
C ASP A 44 7.81 -14.43 -40.70
N MET A 45 6.88 -13.67 -40.12
CA MET A 45 5.69 -14.26 -39.52
C MET A 45 4.48 -13.32 -39.48
N PRO A 46 3.27 -13.86 -39.58
CA PRO A 46 2.04 -13.11 -39.37
C PRO A 46 1.97 -12.52 -37.95
N LEU A 47 1.48 -11.28 -37.79
CA LEU A 47 1.26 -10.66 -36.48
C LEU A 47 0.29 -11.45 -35.60
N GLU A 48 -0.60 -12.26 -36.20
CA GLU A 48 -1.48 -13.16 -35.45
C GLU A 48 -0.71 -14.16 -34.59
N VAL A 49 0.46 -14.59 -35.01
CA VAL A 49 1.34 -15.48 -34.23
C VAL A 49 1.88 -14.76 -32.99
N LEU A 50 2.19 -13.47 -33.09
CA LEU A 50 2.76 -12.68 -32.00
C LEU A 50 1.67 -12.07 -31.11
N LEU A 51 0.61 -11.53 -31.71
CA LEU A 51 -0.43 -10.75 -31.06
C LEU A 51 -1.78 -11.46 -31.01
N GLY A 52 -1.88 -12.66 -31.60
CA GLY A 52 -3.08 -13.47 -31.56
C GLY A 52 -3.40 -13.96 -30.16
N LYS A 53 -4.63 -14.36 -29.95
CA LYS A 53 -5.05 -14.89 -28.65
C LYS A 53 -4.44 -16.28 -28.46
N PRO A 54 -3.67 -16.49 -27.36
CA PRO A 54 -3.17 -17.84 -27.06
C PRO A 54 -4.34 -18.80 -26.81
N PRO A 55 -4.12 -20.12 -26.95
CA PRO A 55 -5.14 -21.09 -26.57
C PRO A 55 -5.63 -20.87 -25.16
N ARG A 56 -6.94 -20.99 -24.94
CA ARG A 56 -7.51 -20.85 -23.61
C ARG A 56 -6.94 -21.92 -22.69
N MET A 57 -6.25 -21.49 -21.67
CA MET A 57 -5.77 -22.39 -20.63
C MET A 57 -6.91 -22.69 -19.67
N HIS A 58 -7.17 -23.96 -19.41
CA HIS A 58 -8.09 -24.40 -18.35
C HIS A 58 -7.28 -24.73 -17.10
N ARG A 59 -7.60 -24.08 -15.99
CA ARG A 59 -7.04 -24.39 -14.67
C ARG A 59 -8.18 -24.81 -13.75
N SER A 60 -7.96 -25.86 -12.97
CA SER A 60 -8.86 -26.30 -11.90
C SER A 60 -8.20 -25.99 -10.59
N ALA A 61 -8.90 -25.25 -9.74
CA ALA A 61 -8.43 -24.88 -8.41
C ALA A 61 -9.49 -25.29 -7.38
N ALA A 62 -9.04 -25.77 -6.22
CA ALA A 62 -9.90 -26.08 -5.09
C ALA A 62 -9.63 -25.06 -3.95
N ARG A 63 -10.69 -24.69 -3.23
CA ARG A 63 -10.55 -23.93 -2.00
C ARG A 63 -10.22 -24.89 -0.87
N GLU A 64 -9.20 -24.57 -0.11
CA GLU A 64 -8.87 -25.23 1.14
C GLU A 64 -9.58 -24.53 2.31
N ALA A 65 -9.64 -25.21 3.45
CA ALA A 65 -10.18 -24.61 4.67
C ALA A 65 -9.31 -23.42 5.12
N GLU A 66 -9.96 -22.44 5.72
CA GLU A 66 -9.28 -21.32 6.38
C GLU A 66 -8.39 -21.83 7.52
N LEU A 67 -7.27 -21.14 7.75
CA LEU A 67 -6.24 -21.56 8.70
C LEU A 67 -6.39 -20.89 10.09
N GLY A 68 -7.50 -20.22 10.35
CA GLY A 68 -7.74 -19.52 11.59
C GLY A 68 -7.66 -20.41 12.83
N ASP A 69 -7.15 -19.88 13.92
CA ASP A 69 -7.12 -20.48 15.23
C ASP A 69 -7.56 -19.48 16.31
N ASP A 70 -8.13 -19.97 17.40
CA ASP A 70 -8.61 -19.10 18.46
C ASP A 70 -7.48 -18.34 19.15
N PHE A 71 -7.72 -17.04 19.37
CA PHE A 71 -6.86 -16.15 20.11
C PHE A 71 -7.65 -15.49 21.24
N ASP A 72 -7.32 -15.83 22.47
CA ASP A 72 -7.94 -15.25 23.68
C ASP A 72 -7.10 -14.11 24.23
N ALA A 73 -7.57 -12.89 24.03
CA ALA A 73 -6.91 -11.68 24.52
C ALA A 73 -7.17 -11.39 26.01
N SER A 74 -8.10 -12.10 26.68
CA SER A 74 -8.50 -11.82 28.06
C SER A 74 -7.40 -12.10 29.09
N THR A 75 -6.44 -12.95 28.74
CA THR A 75 -5.32 -13.35 29.60
C THR A 75 -4.03 -12.60 29.35
N LEU A 76 -4.03 -11.63 28.42
CA LEU A 76 -2.83 -10.92 28.04
C LEU A 76 -2.39 -9.89 29.08
N ALA A 77 -1.10 -9.86 29.37
CA ALA A 77 -0.46 -8.73 30.02
C ALA A 77 -0.16 -7.66 28.95
N ILE A 78 -0.84 -6.51 29.02
CA ILE A 78 -0.75 -5.45 27.99
C ILE A 78 0.70 -4.95 27.81
N ASP A 79 1.47 -4.79 28.87
CA ASP A 79 2.87 -4.38 28.84
C ASP A 79 3.77 -5.39 28.10
N GLU A 80 3.53 -6.68 28.29
CA GLU A 80 4.22 -7.74 27.53
C GLU A 80 3.79 -7.70 26.05
N ALA A 81 2.50 -7.55 25.76
CA ALA A 81 1.99 -7.44 24.40
C ALA A 81 2.61 -6.26 23.66
N VAL A 82 2.65 -5.07 24.28
CA VAL A 82 3.34 -3.88 23.76
C VAL A 82 4.79 -4.18 23.42
N THR A 83 5.52 -4.79 24.36
CA THR A 83 6.94 -5.13 24.15
C THR A 83 7.13 -6.07 22.97
N ARG A 84 6.30 -7.12 22.86
CA ARG A 84 6.39 -8.10 21.76
C ARG A 84 6.06 -7.45 20.40
N VAL A 85 4.99 -6.66 20.31
CA VAL A 85 4.56 -5.98 19.10
C VAL A 85 5.64 -5.00 18.61
N LEU A 86 6.19 -4.17 19.49
CA LEU A 86 7.24 -3.21 19.13
C LEU A 86 8.57 -3.86 18.68
N HIS A 87 8.82 -5.13 19.04
CA HIS A 87 9.97 -5.89 18.57
C HIS A 87 9.71 -6.72 17.32
N HIS A 88 8.45 -6.79 16.84
CA HIS A 88 8.15 -7.52 15.62
C HIS A 88 8.80 -6.84 14.40
N PRO A 89 9.40 -7.60 13.47
CA PRO A 89 10.10 -7.01 12.32
C PRO A 89 9.25 -6.08 11.44
N ALA A 90 7.94 -6.28 11.36
CA ALA A 90 7.05 -5.39 10.62
C ALA A 90 6.81 -4.04 11.31
N VAL A 91 6.96 -3.95 12.64
CA VAL A 91 6.75 -2.73 13.44
C VAL A 91 8.06 -2.05 13.81
N ALA A 92 9.10 -2.82 14.17
CA ALA A 92 10.37 -2.28 14.62
C ALA A 92 11.02 -1.34 13.60
N SER A 93 11.83 -0.38 14.08
CA SER A 93 12.45 0.65 13.24
C SER A 93 13.16 0.10 12.00
N LYS A 94 12.87 0.67 10.85
CA LYS A 94 13.45 0.36 9.54
C LYS A 94 14.65 1.26 9.18
N SER A 95 15.15 2.08 10.12
CA SER A 95 16.24 3.02 9.86
C SER A 95 17.46 2.36 9.22
N PHE A 96 17.77 1.10 9.59
CA PHE A 96 18.89 0.36 9.01
C PHE A 96 18.71 0.09 7.50
N LEU A 97 17.50 -0.18 7.03
CA LEU A 97 17.22 -0.40 5.60
C LEU A 97 17.45 0.88 4.80
N ILE A 98 17.03 2.02 5.34
CA ILE A 98 17.16 3.33 4.70
C ILE A 98 18.62 3.78 4.66
N THR A 99 19.43 3.42 5.67
CA THR A 99 20.84 3.82 5.76
C THR A 99 21.79 2.89 5.02
N ILE A 100 21.41 1.64 4.77
CA ILE A 100 22.21 0.68 3.98
C ILE A 100 22.03 0.93 2.48
N GLY A 101 20.79 1.20 2.05
CA GLY A 101 20.44 1.49 0.66
C GLY A 101 20.41 2.98 0.36
N ASP A 102 19.90 3.32 -0.81
CA ASP A 102 19.63 4.71 -1.18
C ASP A 102 18.40 5.23 -0.42
N ARG A 103 18.57 6.33 0.29
CA ARG A 103 17.48 6.98 1.03
C ARG A 103 16.36 7.45 0.09
N THR A 104 16.76 8.04 -1.03
CA THR A 104 15.84 8.55 -2.05
C THR A 104 16.43 8.32 -3.44
N ILE A 105 15.55 8.22 -4.43
CA ILE A 105 15.91 8.15 -5.84
C ILE A 105 15.46 9.45 -6.51
N THR A 106 16.19 9.90 -7.56
CA THR A 106 15.94 11.14 -8.28
C THR A 106 16.22 12.39 -7.45
N GLY A 107 15.75 13.54 -7.92
CA GLY A 107 15.82 14.82 -7.21
C GLY A 107 14.42 15.33 -6.90
N LEU A 108 14.34 16.59 -6.44
CA LEU A 108 13.07 17.27 -6.15
C LEU A 108 12.19 16.55 -5.11
N VAL A 109 12.81 15.80 -4.20
CA VAL A 109 12.08 15.12 -3.11
C VAL A 109 11.56 16.17 -2.15
N ALA A 110 10.22 16.23 -2.01
CA ALA A 110 9.53 17.10 -1.07
C ALA A 110 9.25 16.37 0.25
N ARG A 111 8.95 15.06 0.19
CA ARG A 111 8.77 14.20 1.33
C ARG A 111 9.41 12.84 1.06
N ASP A 112 10.28 12.43 1.96
CA ASP A 112 10.81 11.07 2.05
C ASP A 112 10.24 10.34 3.28
N GLN A 113 10.75 9.16 3.59
CA GLN A 113 10.30 8.35 4.71
C GLN A 113 10.63 8.91 6.09
N MET A 114 11.55 9.87 6.19
CA MET A 114 11.99 10.43 7.47
C MET A 114 11.12 11.61 7.90
N VAL A 115 10.64 11.58 9.13
CA VAL A 115 9.70 12.55 9.69
C VAL A 115 10.33 13.33 10.84
N GLY A 116 10.07 14.64 10.84
CA GLY A 116 10.45 15.55 11.89
C GLY A 116 11.96 15.76 12.04
N PRO A 117 12.38 16.61 13.01
CA PRO A 117 13.80 16.89 13.24
C PRO A 117 14.58 15.67 13.77
N TRP A 118 13.88 14.68 14.31
CA TRP A 118 14.45 13.44 14.84
C TRP A 118 14.63 12.36 13.77
N GLN A 119 14.17 12.60 12.54
CA GLN A 119 14.33 11.70 11.40
C GLN A 119 13.82 10.28 11.68
N VAL A 120 12.59 10.18 12.18
CA VAL A 120 11.92 8.91 12.42
C VAL A 120 11.32 8.40 11.10
N PRO A 121 11.53 7.13 10.70
CA PRO A 121 11.11 6.62 9.38
C PRO A 121 9.64 6.14 9.39
N VAL A 122 8.70 7.07 9.55
CA VAL A 122 7.26 6.78 9.74
C VAL A 122 6.34 7.59 8.81
N ALA A 123 6.86 8.12 7.69
CA ALA A 123 6.01 8.84 6.75
C ALA A 123 5.07 7.88 6.00
N ASP A 124 3.79 8.26 5.87
CA ASP A 124 2.75 7.50 5.16
C ASP A 124 2.98 7.46 3.65
N CYS A 125 3.53 8.53 3.09
CA CYS A 125 3.76 8.65 1.65
C CYS A 125 5.07 9.36 1.31
N ALA A 126 5.59 9.08 0.12
CA ALA A 126 6.66 9.85 -0.51
C ALA A 126 6.06 10.87 -1.47
N VAL A 127 6.66 12.07 -1.55
CA VAL A 127 6.23 13.14 -2.46
C VAL A 127 7.42 13.75 -3.15
N THR A 128 7.32 13.89 -4.48
CA THR A 128 8.30 14.62 -5.30
C THR A 128 7.65 15.84 -5.92
N ALA A 129 8.42 16.92 -6.10
CA ALA A 129 7.97 18.12 -6.79
C ALA A 129 8.17 17.97 -8.31
N THR A 130 7.29 18.57 -9.10
CA THR A 130 7.38 18.55 -10.56
C THR A 130 8.56 19.39 -11.07
N SER A 131 8.83 20.53 -10.44
CA SER A 131 9.97 21.40 -10.76
C SER A 131 10.32 22.31 -9.58
N PHE A 132 11.36 23.16 -9.75
CA PHE A 132 11.76 24.16 -8.74
C PHE A 132 10.82 25.37 -8.66
N ASP A 133 9.99 25.59 -9.66
CA ASP A 133 9.22 26.82 -9.83
C ASP A 133 7.74 26.68 -9.48
N VAL A 134 7.26 25.44 -9.18
CA VAL A 134 5.87 25.14 -8.86
C VAL A 134 5.75 24.27 -7.61
N TYR A 135 4.56 24.26 -7.02
CA TYR A 135 4.27 23.42 -5.84
C TYR A 135 3.48 22.17 -6.18
N THR A 136 3.22 21.90 -7.45
CA THR A 136 2.65 20.62 -7.88
C THR A 136 3.67 19.50 -7.79
N GLY A 137 3.19 18.27 -7.65
CA GLY A 137 4.05 17.11 -7.49
C GLY A 137 3.34 15.80 -7.74
N GLU A 138 3.98 14.73 -7.30
CA GLU A 138 3.46 13.37 -7.34
C GLU A 138 3.63 12.72 -5.97
N ALA A 139 2.60 12.01 -5.50
CA ALA A 139 2.65 11.19 -4.30
C ALA A 139 2.72 9.71 -4.67
N MET A 140 3.43 8.96 -3.83
CA MET A 140 3.52 7.50 -3.89
C MET A 140 3.36 6.93 -2.49
N ALA A 141 2.54 5.88 -2.36
CA ALA A 141 2.41 5.11 -1.13
C ALA A 141 2.17 3.64 -1.43
N MET A 142 2.37 2.80 -0.44
CA MET A 142 2.19 1.35 -0.56
C MET A 142 1.14 0.86 0.43
N GLY A 143 0.54 -0.28 0.12
CA GLY A 143 -0.31 -1.04 1.02
C GLY A 143 -0.13 -2.53 0.78
N GLU A 144 -0.18 -3.32 1.86
CA GLU A 144 -0.13 -4.78 1.83
C GLU A 144 -0.68 -5.37 3.13
N ARG A 145 -1.27 -6.56 3.07
CA ARG A 145 -1.81 -7.28 4.24
C ARG A 145 -1.63 -8.78 4.07
N THR A 146 -0.39 -9.19 3.85
CA THR A 146 -0.05 -10.56 3.44
C THR A 146 -0.49 -11.64 4.43
N PRO A 147 -0.23 -11.56 5.74
CA PRO A 147 -0.64 -12.62 6.67
C PRO A 147 -2.15 -12.85 6.71
N LEU A 148 -2.94 -11.80 6.44
CA LEU A 148 -4.40 -11.87 6.41
C LEU A 148 -4.93 -12.81 5.33
N ALA A 149 -4.18 -13.01 4.24
CA ALA A 149 -4.58 -13.93 3.16
C ALA A 149 -4.67 -15.41 3.60
N LEU A 150 -4.10 -15.76 4.75
CA LEU A 150 -4.26 -17.10 5.35
C LEU A 150 -5.66 -17.31 5.93
N LEU A 151 -6.30 -16.23 6.41
CA LEU A 151 -7.67 -16.24 6.91
C LEU A 151 -8.66 -15.96 5.78
N ASP A 152 -8.51 -14.82 5.11
CA ASP A 152 -9.37 -14.38 4.03
C ASP A 152 -8.53 -13.66 2.96
N ALA A 153 -8.31 -14.34 1.85
CA ALA A 153 -7.50 -13.84 0.75
C ALA A 153 -8.14 -12.60 0.08
N ALA A 154 -9.48 -12.59 -0.04
CA ALA A 154 -10.20 -11.46 -0.63
C ALA A 154 -10.13 -10.22 0.26
N ALA A 155 -10.32 -10.38 1.58
CA ALA A 155 -10.15 -9.31 2.56
C ALA A 155 -8.72 -8.76 2.55
N SER A 156 -7.69 -9.64 2.51
CA SER A 156 -6.29 -9.23 2.39
C SER A 156 -6.06 -8.29 1.20
N GLY A 157 -6.64 -8.62 0.05
CA GLY A 157 -6.54 -7.77 -1.15
C GLY A 157 -7.26 -6.43 -1.00
N ARG A 158 -8.48 -6.43 -0.45
CA ARG A 158 -9.22 -5.19 -0.21
C ARG A 158 -8.52 -4.30 0.82
N MET A 159 -7.99 -4.89 1.89
CA MET A 159 -7.23 -4.18 2.91
C MET A 159 -5.95 -3.55 2.34
N ALA A 160 -5.22 -4.25 1.45
CA ALA A 160 -4.04 -3.69 0.78
C ALA A 160 -4.38 -2.46 -0.08
N ILE A 161 -5.52 -2.47 -0.79
CA ILE A 161 -6.04 -1.29 -1.50
C ILE A 161 -6.37 -0.17 -0.50
N GLY A 162 -7.12 -0.51 0.56
CA GLY A 162 -7.52 0.46 1.60
C GLY A 162 -6.33 1.15 2.25
N GLU A 163 -5.31 0.40 2.65
CA GLU A 163 -4.08 0.93 3.24
C GLU A 163 -3.31 1.84 2.27
N THR A 164 -3.24 1.47 0.98
CA THR A 164 -2.66 2.37 -0.03
C THR A 164 -3.38 3.73 -0.05
N LEU A 165 -4.71 3.72 0.09
CA LEU A 165 -5.51 4.95 0.06
C LEU A 165 -5.43 5.75 1.37
N THR A 166 -5.39 5.10 2.53
CA THR A 166 -5.18 5.78 3.82
C THR A 166 -3.79 6.42 3.85
N ASN A 167 -2.76 5.75 3.37
CA ASN A 167 -1.42 6.31 3.23
C ASN A 167 -1.37 7.51 2.27
N LEU A 168 -1.98 7.41 1.08
CA LEU A 168 -2.04 8.50 0.11
C LEU A 168 -2.85 9.70 0.61
N ALA A 169 -3.81 9.50 1.52
CA ALA A 169 -4.62 10.57 2.10
C ALA A 169 -3.79 11.62 2.85
N ALA A 170 -2.57 11.28 3.29
CA ALA A 170 -1.61 12.24 3.85
C ALA A 170 -1.17 13.32 2.85
N SER A 171 -1.32 13.09 1.54
CA SER A 171 -0.95 14.03 0.46
C SER A 171 -2.14 14.86 0.00
N ARG A 172 -1.88 16.01 -0.61
CA ARG A 172 -2.94 16.86 -1.19
C ARG A 172 -3.31 16.37 -2.59
N ILE A 173 -4.21 15.40 -2.67
CA ILE A 173 -4.76 14.82 -3.89
C ILE A 173 -6.20 15.34 -4.07
N GLU A 174 -6.55 15.85 -5.27
CA GLU A 174 -7.85 16.49 -5.45
C GLU A 174 -9.01 15.50 -5.54
N LYS A 175 -8.77 14.36 -6.19
CA LYS A 175 -9.83 13.37 -6.44
C LYS A 175 -9.30 11.96 -6.26
N LEU A 176 -10.09 11.10 -5.63
CA LEU A 176 -9.77 9.68 -5.51
C LEU A 176 -9.51 9.02 -6.88
N SER A 177 -10.25 9.40 -7.90
CA SER A 177 -10.12 8.88 -9.27
C SER A 177 -8.78 9.24 -9.96
N ASP A 178 -8.04 10.21 -9.43
CA ASP A 178 -6.71 10.55 -9.94
C ASP A 178 -5.65 9.52 -9.56
N ILE A 179 -5.93 8.71 -8.54
CA ILE A 179 -5.04 7.63 -8.08
C ILE A 179 -4.98 6.52 -9.13
N LYS A 180 -3.76 6.10 -9.45
CA LYS A 180 -3.48 4.93 -10.28
C LYS A 180 -2.65 3.93 -9.47
N LEU A 181 -2.97 2.66 -9.61
CA LEU A 181 -2.37 1.60 -8.82
C LEU A 181 -1.45 0.72 -9.67
N SER A 182 -0.35 0.30 -9.08
CA SER A 182 0.46 -0.82 -9.57
C SER A 182 0.31 -1.98 -8.59
N ALA A 183 -0.07 -3.16 -9.09
CA ALA A 183 -0.32 -4.32 -8.25
C ALA A 183 0.73 -5.42 -8.50
N ASN A 184 1.41 -5.84 -7.43
CA ASN A 184 2.29 -7.02 -7.44
C ASN A 184 1.55 -8.20 -6.81
N TRP A 185 1.23 -9.19 -7.65
CA TRP A 185 0.59 -10.43 -7.23
C TRP A 185 1.65 -11.51 -7.04
N MET A 186 1.72 -12.11 -5.87
CA MET A 186 2.69 -13.14 -5.55
C MET A 186 1.97 -14.36 -4.96
N ALA A 187 2.13 -15.53 -5.59
CA ALA A 187 1.48 -16.75 -5.17
C ALA A 187 2.37 -17.97 -5.43
N ALA A 188 2.22 -19.01 -4.63
CA ALA A 188 2.80 -20.31 -4.88
C ALA A 188 1.86 -21.12 -5.78
N ALA A 189 1.82 -20.80 -7.08
CA ALA A 189 0.90 -21.44 -8.03
C ALA A 189 1.03 -22.97 -8.02
N GLY A 190 -0.12 -23.65 -7.97
CA GLY A 190 -0.18 -25.11 -7.87
C GLY A 190 0.01 -25.67 -6.45
N HIS A 191 0.30 -24.82 -5.44
CA HIS A 191 0.20 -25.23 -4.04
C HIS A 191 -1.28 -25.31 -3.62
N PRO A 192 -1.69 -26.31 -2.83
CA PRO A 192 -3.10 -26.43 -2.43
C PRO A 192 -3.68 -25.14 -1.89
N GLY A 193 -4.83 -24.71 -2.42
CA GLY A 193 -5.54 -23.49 -2.03
C GLY A 193 -5.04 -22.19 -2.66
N GLU A 194 -3.76 -22.05 -3.03
CA GLU A 194 -3.18 -20.75 -3.44
C GLU A 194 -3.74 -20.23 -4.78
N ASP A 195 -4.01 -21.11 -5.75
CA ASP A 195 -4.64 -20.70 -7.02
C ASP A 195 -6.05 -20.16 -6.81
N ALA A 196 -6.81 -20.75 -5.87
CA ALA A 196 -8.14 -20.28 -5.53
C ALA A 196 -8.10 -18.95 -4.76
N ARG A 197 -7.18 -18.81 -3.80
CA ARG A 197 -6.95 -17.54 -3.06
C ARG A 197 -6.59 -16.41 -4.01
N LEU A 198 -5.68 -16.66 -4.96
CA LEU A 198 -5.32 -15.67 -5.98
C LEU A 198 -6.53 -15.24 -6.81
N TYR A 199 -7.34 -16.20 -7.29
CA TYR A 199 -8.55 -15.89 -8.05
C TYR A 199 -9.54 -15.04 -7.26
N ASP A 200 -9.82 -15.43 -6.02
CA ASP A 200 -10.78 -14.72 -5.16
C ASP A 200 -10.31 -13.30 -4.84
N THR A 201 -9.00 -13.12 -4.59
CA THR A 201 -8.41 -11.79 -4.36
C THR A 201 -8.46 -10.91 -5.59
N VAL A 202 -8.06 -11.43 -6.76
CA VAL A 202 -8.12 -10.68 -8.03
C VAL A 202 -9.55 -10.27 -8.35
N LYS A 203 -10.53 -11.15 -8.10
CA LYS A 203 -11.95 -10.84 -8.29
C LYS A 203 -12.42 -9.74 -7.33
N ALA A 204 -12.11 -9.86 -6.04
CA ALA A 204 -12.51 -8.88 -5.02
C ALA A 204 -11.92 -7.49 -5.30
N VAL A 205 -10.65 -7.42 -5.70
CA VAL A 205 -9.97 -6.16 -6.00
C VAL A 205 -10.36 -5.61 -7.37
N GLY A 206 -10.19 -6.40 -8.43
CA GLY A 206 -10.27 -5.91 -9.80
C GLY A 206 -11.68 -5.83 -10.37
N MET A 207 -12.62 -6.63 -9.86
CA MET A 207 -14.00 -6.66 -10.37
C MET A 207 -15.01 -6.04 -9.39
N GLN A 208 -14.64 -5.81 -8.13
CA GLN A 208 -15.52 -5.25 -7.12
C GLN A 208 -14.97 -3.93 -6.60
N LEU A 209 -14.01 -3.93 -5.67
CA LEU A 209 -13.59 -2.75 -4.93
C LEU A 209 -13.04 -1.62 -5.82
N CYS A 210 -12.10 -1.88 -6.73
CA CYS A 210 -11.53 -0.82 -7.57
C CYS A 210 -12.56 -0.15 -8.49
N PRO A 211 -13.47 -0.89 -9.16
CA PRO A 211 -14.59 -0.28 -9.90
C PRO A 211 -15.52 0.54 -9.01
N GLU A 212 -15.87 0.06 -7.81
CA GLU A 212 -16.69 0.79 -6.85
C GLU A 212 -16.03 2.10 -6.40
N LEU A 213 -14.73 2.07 -6.12
CA LEU A 213 -13.94 3.26 -5.79
C LEU A 213 -13.68 4.19 -6.97
N GLY A 214 -13.90 3.76 -8.20
CA GLY A 214 -13.60 4.53 -9.41
C GLY A 214 -12.10 4.67 -9.70
N ILE A 215 -11.27 3.74 -9.19
CA ILE A 215 -9.82 3.70 -9.40
C ILE A 215 -9.42 2.53 -10.29
N THR A 216 -8.20 2.55 -10.82
CA THR A 216 -7.74 1.54 -11.78
C THR A 216 -6.36 0.99 -11.43
N ILE A 217 -6.11 -0.25 -11.86
CA ILE A 217 -4.81 -0.92 -11.82
C ILE A 217 -4.30 -1.08 -13.27
N PRO A 218 -3.70 -0.03 -13.86
CA PRO A 218 -3.24 -0.08 -15.25
C PRO A 218 -1.98 -0.93 -15.45
N VAL A 219 -1.24 -1.21 -14.38
CA VAL A 219 0.04 -1.91 -14.43
C VAL A 219 0.24 -2.77 -13.18
N GLY A 220 1.05 -3.81 -13.32
CA GLY A 220 1.42 -4.70 -12.25
C GLY A 220 2.29 -5.83 -12.77
N LYS A 221 2.58 -6.78 -11.91
CA LYS A 221 3.29 -8.00 -12.27
C LYS A 221 2.85 -9.18 -11.41
N ASP A 222 3.16 -10.38 -11.89
CA ASP A 222 2.88 -11.63 -11.21
C ASP A 222 4.17 -12.37 -10.86
N SER A 223 4.23 -12.95 -9.66
CA SER A 223 5.28 -13.87 -9.24
C SER A 223 4.63 -15.15 -8.75
N MET A 224 4.63 -16.18 -9.61
CA MET A 224 3.83 -17.40 -9.38
C MET A 224 4.61 -18.55 -8.76
N SER A 225 5.87 -18.37 -8.36
CA SER A 225 6.72 -19.42 -7.80
C SER A 225 7.18 -19.08 -6.37
N MET A 226 6.25 -18.67 -5.52
CA MET A 226 6.53 -18.24 -4.14
C MET A 226 6.70 -19.42 -3.19
N LYS A 227 7.58 -20.34 -3.58
CA LYS A 227 7.96 -21.51 -2.80
C LYS A 227 9.46 -21.76 -2.93
N THR A 228 10.13 -21.91 -1.78
CA THR A 228 11.54 -22.31 -1.72
C THR A 228 11.65 -23.75 -1.25
N GLN A 229 12.49 -24.53 -1.90
CA GLN A 229 12.78 -25.90 -1.53
C GLN A 229 14.30 -26.10 -1.43
N TRP A 230 14.75 -26.81 -0.41
CA TRP A 230 16.15 -27.12 -0.22
C TRP A 230 16.31 -28.45 0.50
N ARG A 231 17.51 -28.97 0.51
CA ARG A 231 17.88 -30.17 1.26
C ARG A 231 18.86 -29.79 2.36
N ASP A 232 18.56 -30.22 3.58
CA ASP A 232 19.36 -29.95 4.76
C ASP A 232 19.58 -31.27 5.52
N GLU A 233 20.83 -31.64 5.73
CA GLU A 233 21.23 -32.89 6.40
C GLU A 233 20.51 -34.15 5.86
N GLY A 234 20.29 -34.20 4.57
CA GLY A 234 19.61 -35.33 3.91
C GLY A 234 18.07 -35.28 3.95
N THR A 235 17.48 -34.27 4.59
CA THR A 235 16.02 -34.04 4.68
C THR A 235 15.59 -32.96 3.69
N ASP A 236 14.55 -33.22 2.90
CA ASP A 236 13.96 -32.24 2.03
C ASP A 236 13.10 -31.26 2.84
N LYS A 237 13.39 -29.98 2.70
CA LYS A 237 12.70 -28.87 3.38
C LYS A 237 12.04 -27.96 2.36
N SER A 238 10.96 -27.31 2.74
CA SER A 238 10.31 -26.31 1.92
C SER A 238 9.64 -25.23 2.77
N VAL A 239 9.60 -24.00 2.23
CA VAL A 239 8.79 -22.89 2.72
C VAL A 239 7.93 -22.38 1.59
N THR A 240 6.64 -22.24 1.84
CA THR A 240 5.67 -21.67 0.91
C THR A 240 5.18 -20.34 1.49
N SER A 241 5.33 -19.26 0.72
CA SER A 241 4.76 -17.97 1.10
C SER A 241 3.24 -17.99 0.87
N PRO A 242 2.44 -17.40 1.75
CA PRO A 242 1.03 -17.17 1.47
C PRO A 242 0.88 -16.23 0.27
N LEU A 243 -0.33 -16.23 -0.32
CA LEU A 243 -0.70 -15.21 -1.29
C LEU A 243 -0.38 -13.83 -0.74
N SER A 244 0.25 -13.01 -1.57
CA SER A 244 0.60 -11.64 -1.22
C SER A 244 0.17 -10.70 -2.33
N LEU A 245 -0.49 -9.61 -1.97
CA LEU A 245 -0.73 -8.49 -2.85
C LEU A 245 -0.03 -7.25 -2.27
N VAL A 246 0.94 -6.73 -3.00
CA VAL A 246 1.58 -5.44 -2.68
C VAL A 246 1.11 -4.43 -3.71
N VAL A 247 0.48 -3.37 -3.24
CA VAL A 247 -0.07 -2.29 -4.06
C VAL A 247 0.76 -1.05 -3.88
N THR A 248 1.10 -0.37 -4.97
CA THR A 248 1.67 0.98 -4.95
C THR A 248 0.69 1.92 -5.62
N GLY A 249 0.28 2.95 -4.90
CA GLY A 249 -0.56 4.02 -5.42
C GLY A 249 0.28 5.21 -5.87
N PHE A 250 -0.13 5.84 -6.97
CA PHE A 250 0.47 7.04 -7.54
C PHE A 250 -0.62 8.07 -7.79
N ALA A 251 -0.36 9.33 -7.45
CA ALA A 251 -1.32 10.39 -7.70
C ALA A 251 -0.63 11.74 -7.91
N PRO A 252 -1.19 12.63 -8.75
CA PRO A 252 -0.76 14.01 -8.81
C PRO A 252 -1.11 14.73 -7.50
N VAL A 253 -0.20 15.58 -7.05
CA VAL A 253 -0.35 16.42 -5.86
C VAL A 253 -0.48 17.88 -6.29
N SER A 254 -1.54 18.54 -5.84
CA SER A 254 -1.79 19.95 -6.20
C SER A 254 -0.94 20.94 -5.40
N ASP A 255 -0.54 20.58 -4.17
CA ASP A 255 0.38 21.37 -3.35
C ASP A 255 1.21 20.48 -2.42
N ILE A 256 2.49 20.29 -2.75
CA ILE A 256 3.44 19.48 -1.98
C ILE A 256 3.67 19.98 -0.55
N ARG A 257 3.39 21.27 -0.27
CA ARG A 257 3.54 21.88 1.07
C ARG A 257 2.43 21.44 2.03
N LYS A 258 1.33 20.91 1.50
CA LYS A 258 0.17 20.39 2.23
C LYS A 258 0.29 18.89 2.56
N THR A 259 1.47 18.29 2.35
CA THR A 259 1.70 16.89 2.76
C THR A 259 1.75 16.81 4.29
N LEU A 260 0.85 16.04 4.86
CA LEU A 260 0.76 15.77 6.28
C LEU A 260 1.83 14.73 6.70
N THR A 261 2.14 14.70 7.97
CA THR A 261 3.09 13.73 8.53
C THR A 261 2.66 13.28 9.92
N PRO A 262 3.15 12.15 10.42
CA PRO A 262 2.92 11.68 11.78
C PRO A 262 3.48 12.59 12.89
N GLN A 263 4.29 13.58 12.59
CA GLN A 263 4.91 14.42 13.61
C GLN A 263 3.87 15.19 14.43
N LEU A 264 3.72 14.87 15.71
CA LEU A 264 2.90 15.65 16.63
C LEU A 264 3.44 17.07 16.80
N ARG A 265 2.54 18.05 16.73
CA ARG A 265 2.85 19.47 16.75
C ARG A 265 2.64 20.03 18.15
N MET A 266 3.72 20.04 18.95
CA MET A 266 3.72 20.59 20.31
C MET A 266 3.74 22.13 20.36
N ASP A 267 3.97 22.77 19.22
CA ASP A 267 4.02 24.23 19.06
C ASP A 267 2.66 24.87 18.76
N LYS A 268 1.58 24.08 18.75
CA LYS A 268 0.24 24.52 18.31
C LYS A 268 -0.75 24.78 19.46
N GLY A 269 -0.29 24.79 20.71
CA GLY A 269 -1.15 24.95 21.88
C GLY A 269 -1.91 23.69 22.24
N GLU A 270 -3.13 23.83 22.73
CA GLU A 270 -3.97 22.69 23.10
C GLU A 270 -4.54 21.99 21.86
N THR A 271 -4.37 20.68 21.79
CA THR A 271 -4.73 19.86 20.65
C THR A 271 -5.32 18.54 21.10
N ASP A 272 -6.22 18.00 20.30
CA ASP A 272 -6.79 16.67 20.47
C ASP A 272 -6.26 15.70 19.41
N LEU A 273 -6.18 14.42 19.77
CA LEU A 273 -6.03 13.30 18.82
C LEU A 273 -7.39 12.66 18.57
N ILE A 274 -7.75 12.52 17.32
CA ILE A 274 -9.00 11.89 16.88
C ILE A 274 -8.64 10.61 16.14
N LEU A 275 -9.18 9.47 16.62
CA LEU A 275 -9.18 8.21 15.90
C LEU A 275 -10.34 8.21 14.91
N ILE A 276 -10.06 7.95 13.66
CA ILE A 276 -11.04 7.69 12.61
C ILE A 276 -11.00 6.18 12.35
N ASP A 277 -12.07 5.48 12.70
CA ASP A 277 -12.15 4.02 12.64
C ASP A 277 -13.07 3.56 11.50
N LEU A 278 -12.49 3.03 10.44
CA LEU A 278 -13.23 2.46 9.30
C LEU A 278 -13.72 1.03 9.58
N GLY A 279 -13.24 0.38 10.65
CA GLY A 279 -13.75 -0.91 11.13
C GLY A 279 -15.06 -0.80 11.91
N ARG A 280 -15.59 0.42 12.14
CA ARG A 280 -16.87 0.66 12.83
C ARG A 280 -16.97 -0.04 14.19
N GLY A 281 -15.87 -0.09 14.94
CA GLY A 281 -15.82 -0.70 16.27
C GLY A 281 -15.81 -2.23 16.27
N GLN A 282 -15.63 -2.90 15.12
CA GLN A 282 -15.55 -4.37 15.07
C GLN A 282 -14.27 -4.89 15.72
N ASN A 283 -13.17 -4.12 15.68
CA ASN A 283 -11.91 -4.44 16.35
C ASN A 283 -11.40 -5.86 16.03
N ARG A 284 -11.49 -6.29 14.76
CA ARG A 284 -11.06 -7.61 14.30
C ARG A 284 -9.54 -7.74 14.37
N MET A 285 -9.05 -8.75 15.06
CA MET A 285 -7.61 -8.96 15.30
C MET A 285 -6.98 -10.06 14.45
N GLY A 286 -7.71 -10.62 13.51
CA GLY A 286 -7.20 -11.71 12.68
C GLY A 286 -5.96 -11.32 11.91
N ALA A 287 -4.92 -12.16 12.02
CA ALA A 287 -3.61 -11.98 11.41
C ALA A 287 -2.85 -10.69 11.80
N SER A 288 -3.31 -9.96 12.83
CA SER A 288 -2.60 -8.78 13.35
C SER A 288 -1.23 -9.14 13.90
N ILE A 289 -0.35 -8.16 14.01
CA ILE A 289 0.97 -8.35 14.65
C ILE A 289 0.82 -8.89 16.06
N LEU A 290 -0.22 -8.47 16.80
CA LEU A 290 -0.48 -9.04 18.12
C LEU A 290 -0.66 -10.56 18.07
N THR A 291 -1.53 -11.08 17.19
CA THR A 291 -1.74 -12.53 17.09
C THR A 291 -0.47 -13.25 16.65
N GLN A 292 0.29 -12.68 15.70
CA GLN A 292 1.53 -13.25 15.19
C GLN A 292 2.61 -13.39 16.27
N VAL A 293 2.81 -12.40 17.15
CA VAL A 293 3.83 -12.47 18.22
C VAL A 293 3.50 -13.48 19.30
N TYR A 294 2.26 -13.98 19.34
CA TYR A 294 1.85 -15.10 20.18
C TYR A 294 1.74 -16.43 19.42
N GLY A 295 2.19 -16.46 18.14
CA GLY A 295 2.16 -17.66 17.30
C GLY A 295 0.73 -18.10 16.93
N LYS A 296 -0.17 -17.15 16.84
CA LYS A 296 -1.59 -17.32 16.52
C LYS A 296 -1.96 -16.57 15.24
N LEU A 297 -3.07 -16.93 14.66
CA LEU A 297 -3.61 -16.24 13.49
C LEU A 297 -4.93 -15.50 13.79
N GLY A 298 -5.68 -15.96 14.78
CA GLY A 298 -7.04 -15.48 15.04
C GLY A 298 -8.05 -16.03 14.04
N THR A 299 -9.30 -15.55 14.12
CA THR A 299 -10.39 -16.05 13.28
C THR A 299 -11.15 -14.96 12.52
N GLN A 300 -11.06 -13.71 12.95
CA GLN A 300 -11.80 -12.58 12.40
C GLN A 300 -10.88 -11.67 11.59
N ALA A 301 -11.00 -11.73 10.27
CA ALA A 301 -10.26 -10.90 9.36
C ALA A 301 -10.81 -9.46 9.33
N PRO A 302 -9.99 -8.39 9.52
CA PRO A 302 -10.38 -7.04 9.15
C PRO A 302 -10.61 -6.95 7.64
N ASP A 303 -11.52 -6.07 7.21
CA ASP A 303 -11.90 -5.94 5.81
C ASP A 303 -12.37 -4.52 5.49
N VAL A 304 -12.41 -4.19 4.20
CA VAL A 304 -13.15 -3.04 3.67
C VAL A 304 -14.61 -3.48 3.51
N ASP A 305 -15.41 -3.24 4.53
CA ASP A 305 -16.81 -3.67 4.55
C ASP A 305 -17.69 -2.81 3.63
N ASP A 306 -17.34 -1.52 3.43
CA ASP A 306 -18.06 -0.58 2.60
C ASP A 306 -17.07 0.35 1.86
N ALA A 307 -17.13 0.33 0.53
CA ALA A 307 -16.32 1.21 -0.31
C ALA A 307 -16.69 2.70 -0.15
N GLU A 308 -17.96 2.99 0.20
CA GLU A 308 -18.41 4.37 0.38
C GLU A 308 -17.79 5.02 1.63
N ASP A 309 -17.57 4.26 2.71
CA ASP A 309 -16.85 4.74 3.90
C ASP A 309 -15.43 5.17 3.54
N LEU A 310 -14.73 4.38 2.73
CA LEU A 310 -13.37 4.70 2.31
C LEU A 310 -13.32 5.92 1.39
N LYS A 311 -14.33 6.10 0.51
CA LYS A 311 -14.48 7.31 -0.30
C LYS A 311 -14.76 8.53 0.56
N ALA A 312 -15.69 8.41 1.52
CA ALA A 312 -16.05 9.49 2.43
C ALA A 312 -14.85 9.90 3.29
N PHE A 313 -14.15 8.93 3.87
CA PHE A 313 -12.91 9.15 4.60
C PHE A 313 -11.91 9.97 3.78
N PHE A 314 -11.62 9.50 2.56
CA PHE A 314 -10.64 10.18 1.70
C PHE A 314 -11.08 11.62 1.39
N ALA A 315 -12.34 11.83 1.04
CA ALA A 315 -12.87 13.16 0.74
C ALA A 315 -12.81 14.11 1.94
N VAL A 316 -13.19 13.63 3.14
CA VAL A 316 -13.16 14.43 4.38
C VAL A 316 -11.72 14.79 4.75
N ILE A 317 -10.78 13.84 4.72
CA ILE A 317 -9.36 14.14 4.99
C ILE A 317 -8.83 15.16 3.99
N GLN A 318 -9.13 15.05 2.69
CA GLN A 318 -8.69 16.04 1.70
C GLN A 318 -9.30 17.43 1.95
N GLY A 319 -10.57 17.51 2.35
CA GLY A 319 -11.24 18.76 2.73
C GLY A 319 -10.57 19.40 3.94
N LEU A 320 -10.46 18.67 5.04
CA LEU A 320 -9.84 19.15 6.28
C LEU A 320 -8.37 19.57 6.08
N ASN A 321 -7.61 18.84 5.23
CA ASN A 321 -6.26 19.21 4.86
C ASN A 321 -6.21 20.52 4.05
N ALA A 322 -7.12 20.68 3.09
CA ALA A 322 -7.22 21.92 2.30
C ALA A 322 -7.47 23.13 3.17
N ASP A 323 -8.37 23.01 4.15
CA ASP A 323 -8.76 24.07 5.08
C ASP A 323 -7.74 24.29 6.21
N GLY A 324 -6.76 23.37 6.36
CA GLY A 324 -5.67 23.47 7.34
C GLY A 324 -6.07 23.09 8.76
N HIS A 325 -7.14 22.29 8.92
CA HIS A 325 -7.59 21.79 10.23
C HIS A 325 -6.70 20.67 10.78
N ILE A 326 -6.04 19.89 9.91
CA ILE A 326 -5.19 18.77 10.32
C ILE A 326 -3.77 19.26 10.57
N LEU A 327 -3.26 19.04 11.77
CA LEU A 327 -1.91 19.40 12.19
C LEU A 327 -0.91 18.26 12.00
N SER A 328 -1.36 17.02 12.21
CA SER A 328 -0.60 15.77 12.03
C SER A 328 -1.55 14.67 11.61
N TYR A 329 -1.04 13.71 10.87
CA TYR A 329 -1.79 12.59 10.32
C TYR A 329 -0.91 11.34 10.31
N HIS A 330 -1.49 10.18 10.68
CA HIS A 330 -0.89 8.88 10.48
C HIS A 330 -1.98 7.84 10.24
N ASP A 331 -1.78 6.94 9.28
CA ASP A 331 -2.71 5.84 9.06
C ASP A 331 -2.64 4.82 10.21
N ARG A 332 -3.69 4.03 10.38
CA ARG A 332 -3.66 2.88 11.29
C ARG A 332 -3.36 1.63 10.48
N SER A 333 -2.22 1.01 10.76
CA SER A 333 -1.76 -0.19 10.07
C SER A 333 -1.14 -1.21 11.04
N ASP A 334 0.02 -1.76 10.74
CA ASP A 334 0.70 -2.80 11.52
C ASP A 334 0.88 -2.43 13.00
N GLY A 335 0.33 -3.27 13.88
CA GLY A 335 0.35 -3.07 15.33
C GLY A 335 -0.77 -2.17 15.87
N GLY A 336 -1.67 -1.69 15.02
CA GLY A 336 -2.92 -1.00 15.36
C GLY A 336 -2.74 0.39 15.97
N LEU A 337 -3.79 0.86 16.65
CA LEU A 337 -3.86 2.21 17.25
C LEU A 337 -2.66 2.53 18.15
N LEU A 338 -2.20 1.56 18.93
CA LEU A 338 -1.08 1.81 19.85
C LEU A 338 0.18 2.17 19.09
N VAL A 339 0.54 1.41 18.05
CA VAL A 339 1.75 1.66 17.25
C VAL A 339 1.60 2.97 16.49
N THR A 340 0.47 3.23 15.87
CA THR A 340 0.17 4.52 15.21
C THR A 340 0.43 5.70 16.15
N ALA A 341 -0.13 5.67 17.35
CA ALA A 341 0.04 6.73 18.34
C ALA A 341 1.49 6.87 18.83
N LEU A 342 2.19 5.75 19.04
CA LEU A 342 3.60 5.75 19.45
C LEU A 342 4.52 6.30 18.36
N GLU A 343 4.31 5.96 17.11
CA GLU A 343 5.08 6.49 15.98
C GLU A 343 4.90 7.99 15.82
N MET A 344 3.67 8.50 16.02
CA MET A 344 3.40 9.94 16.07
C MET A 344 4.16 10.60 17.24
N ALA A 345 4.19 9.96 18.42
CA ALA A 345 4.93 10.45 19.57
C ALA A 345 6.44 10.45 19.35
N PHE A 346 6.98 9.39 18.71
CA PHE A 346 8.40 9.32 18.35
C PHE A 346 8.78 10.44 17.37
N ALA A 347 7.95 10.67 16.34
CA ALA A 347 8.18 11.74 15.38
C ALA A 347 8.07 13.14 16.00
N GLY A 348 7.17 13.31 16.97
CA GLY A 348 7.01 14.54 17.76
C GLY A 348 8.01 14.69 18.92
N HIS A 349 8.70 13.61 19.29
CA HIS A 349 9.58 13.51 20.47
C HIS A 349 8.86 13.94 21.75
N CYS A 350 7.66 13.45 21.96
CA CYS A 350 6.80 13.77 23.09
C CYS A 350 6.11 12.52 23.67
N GLY A 351 5.51 12.68 24.85
CA GLY A 351 4.63 11.67 25.45
C GLY A 351 3.18 11.84 25.00
N LEU A 352 2.38 10.82 25.27
CA LEU A 352 0.94 10.79 24.98
C LEU A 352 0.15 10.33 26.21
N ASN A 353 -1.08 10.84 26.33
CA ASN A 353 -2.11 10.27 27.17
C ASN A 353 -3.27 9.83 26.26
N LEU A 354 -3.60 8.55 26.27
CA LEU A 354 -4.74 8.00 25.55
C LEU A 354 -5.90 7.77 26.52
N PHE A 355 -7.07 8.29 26.20
CA PHE A 355 -8.30 8.11 26.99
C PHE A 355 -9.17 7.07 26.30
N LEU A 356 -9.10 5.82 26.75
CA LEU A 356 -9.72 4.68 26.11
C LEU A 356 -10.97 4.14 26.83
N ASP A 357 -11.37 4.77 27.95
CA ASP A 357 -12.49 4.32 28.79
C ASP A 357 -13.83 4.25 28.06
N ALA A 358 -13.98 5.03 26.97
CA ALA A 358 -15.18 4.98 26.14
C ALA A 358 -15.13 3.91 25.04
N LEU A 359 -13.99 3.24 24.86
CA LEU A 359 -13.76 2.27 23.78
C LEU A 359 -13.61 0.84 24.29
N ALA A 360 -13.39 0.63 25.59
CA ALA A 360 -13.16 -0.69 26.17
C ALA A 360 -13.63 -0.74 27.64
N ASP A 361 -14.41 -1.74 27.98
CA ASP A 361 -14.91 -2.00 29.32
C ASP A 361 -14.04 -2.99 30.12
N ASP A 362 -13.24 -3.80 29.43
CA ASP A 362 -12.35 -4.80 30.04
C ASP A 362 -10.99 -4.92 29.31
N SER A 363 -10.12 -5.78 29.83
CA SER A 363 -8.77 -5.96 29.29
C SER A 363 -8.72 -6.64 27.93
N ALA A 364 -9.70 -7.47 27.58
CA ALA A 364 -9.78 -8.12 26.28
C ALA A 364 -10.22 -7.12 25.21
N GLU A 365 -11.22 -6.29 25.50
CA GLU A 365 -11.65 -5.20 24.63
C GLU A 365 -10.55 -4.16 24.49
N LEU A 366 -9.83 -3.84 25.57
CA LEU A 366 -8.68 -2.93 25.51
C LEU A 366 -7.58 -3.44 24.56
N ALA A 367 -7.26 -4.76 24.63
CA ALA A 367 -6.31 -5.35 23.70
C ALA A 367 -6.82 -5.27 22.25
N ALA A 368 -8.10 -5.53 22.03
CA ALA A 368 -8.71 -5.44 20.70
C ALA A 368 -8.67 -4.00 20.16
N VAL A 369 -9.00 -2.99 20.97
CA VAL A 369 -8.94 -1.57 20.59
C VAL A 369 -7.52 -1.13 20.25
N LEU A 370 -6.54 -1.54 21.06
CA LEU A 370 -5.16 -1.09 20.90
C LEU A 370 -4.45 -1.73 19.71
N PHE A 371 -4.75 -3.00 19.39
CA PHE A 371 -3.94 -3.81 18.48
C PHE A 371 -4.69 -4.32 17.24
N ASN A 372 -5.98 -4.00 17.07
CA ASN A 372 -6.62 -4.32 15.80
C ASN A 372 -6.02 -3.48 14.69
N GLU A 373 -5.96 -4.08 13.51
CA GLU A 373 -5.40 -3.48 12.31
C GLU A 373 -6.49 -3.18 11.28
N GLU A 374 -7.67 -2.77 11.76
CA GLU A 374 -8.71 -2.19 10.91
C GLU A 374 -8.18 -0.91 10.23
N LEU A 375 -8.68 -0.60 9.04
CA LEU A 375 -8.31 0.66 8.39
C LEU A 375 -8.77 1.87 9.20
N GLY A 376 -8.05 2.96 9.04
CA GLY A 376 -8.35 4.21 9.71
C GLY A 376 -7.14 5.13 9.78
N ALA A 377 -7.25 6.17 10.58
CA ALA A 377 -6.15 7.09 10.82
C ALA A 377 -6.27 7.78 12.19
N VAL A 378 -5.16 8.28 12.69
CA VAL A 378 -5.13 9.21 13.82
C VAL A 378 -4.74 10.58 13.30
N ILE A 379 -5.55 11.59 13.62
CA ILE A 379 -5.26 12.98 13.25
C ILE A 379 -5.11 13.85 14.49
N GLN A 380 -4.20 14.82 14.43
CA GLN A 380 -4.08 15.87 15.43
C GLN A 380 -4.77 17.14 14.92
N VAL A 381 -5.62 17.73 15.74
CA VAL A 381 -6.36 18.96 15.43
C VAL A 381 -6.26 19.95 16.59
N HIS A 382 -6.52 21.24 16.35
CA HIS A 382 -6.71 22.18 17.46
C HIS A 382 -7.95 21.79 18.26
N GLN A 383 -7.88 21.89 19.60
CA GLN A 383 -8.96 21.47 20.49
C GLN A 383 -10.27 22.23 20.24
N ASP A 384 -10.20 23.51 19.92
CA ASP A 384 -11.37 24.33 19.58
C ASP A 384 -12.01 23.94 18.24
N ALA A 385 -11.29 23.29 17.33
CA ALA A 385 -11.81 22.78 16.06
C ALA A 385 -12.38 21.36 16.17
N THR A 386 -12.15 20.64 17.26
CA THR A 386 -12.59 19.25 17.44
C THR A 386 -14.07 19.01 17.14
N PRO A 387 -15.03 19.84 17.63
CA PRO A 387 -16.46 19.62 17.35
C PRO A 387 -16.79 19.75 15.85
N GLU A 388 -16.17 20.70 15.15
CA GLU A 388 -16.37 20.93 13.72
C GLU A 388 -15.79 19.76 12.91
N VAL A 389 -14.60 19.29 13.26
CA VAL A 389 -13.95 18.16 12.62
C VAL A 389 -14.74 16.88 12.80
N LEU A 390 -15.22 16.57 14.02
CA LEU A 390 -16.04 15.39 14.29
C LEU A 390 -17.35 15.41 13.48
N ALA A 391 -17.95 16.56 13.27
CA ALA A 391 -19.17 16.71 12.48
C ALA A 391 -18.99 16.36 11.00
N GLN A 392 -17.76 16.33 10.47
CA GLN A 392 -17.49 15.94 9.09
C GLN A 392 -17.50 14.41 8.90
N PHE A 393 -17.35 13.65 9.99
CA PHE A 393 -17.35 12.18 9.99
C PHE A 393 -18.69 11.58 10.48
N SER A 394 -19.72 12.40 10.78
CA SER A 394 -21.03 11.98 11.30
C SER A 394 -22.08 11.71 10.21
#